data_adf01c3762428e11beaaf79b13e39d7a
#
_entry.id   adf01c3762428e11beaaf79b13e39d7a
#
_cell.length_a   1.000
_cell.length_b   1.000
_cell.length_c   1.000
_cell.angle_alpha   90.00
_cell.angle_beta   90.00
_cell.angle_gamma   90.00
#
_symmetry.space_group_name_H-M   'P 1'
#
loop_
_entity.id
_entity.type
_entity.pdbx_description
1 polymer ?
#
loop_
_entity_poly.entity_id
_entity_poly.type
_entity_poly.pdbx_seq_one_letter_code
_entity_poly.pdbx_strand_id
1 'polypeptide(L)'
;MKEIGDALSRVESFVLELELYYFNSSSAKLLFDIFDAVDEAAADGLDVQIKWNYRSDDDSMQEAGEDFMEDVENATFIMQEI
;
A
#
# COMPACT_ATOMS: atom_id res chain seq x y z
N MET A 1 -22.34 0.04 20.61
CA MET A 1 -22.22 0.73 19.33
C MET A 1 -21.30 1.91 19.39
N LYS A 2 -21.43 2.67 20.43
CA LYS A 2 -20.53 3.80 20.62
C LYS A 2 -19.07 3.36 20.72
N GLU A 3 -18.83 2.24 21.35
CA GLU A 3 -17.47 1.71 21.48
C GLU A 3 -16.88 1.32 20.14
N ILE A 4 -17.69 0.79 19.25
CA ILE A 4 -17.24 0.44 17.91
C ILE A 4 -16.92 1.70 17.12
N GLY A 5 -17.77 2.71 17.24
CA GLY A 5 -17.52 3.98 16.61
C GLY A 5 -16.26 4.65 17.11
N ASP A 6 -16.04 4.59 18.41
CA ASP A 6 -14.83 5.14 19.01
C ASP A 6 -13.58 4.39 18.54
N ALA A 7 -13.67 3.07 18.45
CA ALA A 7 -12.56 2.27 17.97
C ALA A 7 -12.20 2.62 16.53
N LEU A 8 -13.20 2.80 15.67
CA LEU A 8 -12.98 3.17 14.28
C LEU A 8 -12.39 4.56 14.16
N SER A 9 -12.87 5.50 14.98
CA SER A 9 -12.35 6.85 14.92
C SER A 9 -10.95 6.98 15.49
N ARG A 10 -10.51 5.98 16.26
CA ARG A 10 -9.15 5.94 16.79
C ARG A 10 -8.16 5.31 15.82
N VAL A 11 -8.64 4.65 14.80
CA VAL A 11 -7.76 4.09 13.79
C VAL A 11 -7.31 5.25 12.92
N GLU A 12 -6.21 5.83 13.30
CA GLU A 12 -5.66 7.00 12.60
C GLU A 12 -4.61 6.60 11.58
N SER A 13 -4.10 5.39 11.70
CA SER A 13 -3.05 4.93 10.79
C SER A 13 -3.25 3.47 10.43
N PHE A 14 -2.84 3.13 9.24
CA PHE A 14 -2.90 1.78 8.73
C PHE A 14 -1.64 1.52 7.93
N VAL A 15 -1.01 0.37 8.17
CA VAL A 15 0.21 -0.01 7.45
C VAL A 15 -0.07 -1.28 6.66
N LEU A 16 0.09 -1.19 5.36
CA LEU A 16 0.01 -2.33 4.46
C LEU A 16 1.43 -2.69 4.03
N GLU A 17 1.91 -3.83 4.50
CA GLU A 17 3.25 -4.29 4.19
C GLU A 17 3.19 -5.47 3.23
N LEU A 18 3.92 -5.38 2.15
CA LEU A 18 3.94 -6.39 1.10
C LEU A 18 5.36 -6.87 0.89
N GLU A 19 5.50 -8.19 0.79
CA GLU A 19 6.76 -8.82 0.43
C GLU A 19 6.45 -9.88 -0.61
N LEU A 20 6.76 -9.57 -1.86
CA LEU A 20 6.42 -10.43 -2.98
C LEU A 20 7.69 -10.95 -3.64
N TYR A 21 7.72 -12.24 -3.88
CA TYR A 21 8.84 -12.86 -4.59
C TYR A 21 8.54 -13.01 -6.08
N TYR A 22 7.26 -12.94 -6.43
CA TYR A 22 6.82 -13.12 -7.80
C TYR A 22 5.42 -12.54 -7.98
N PHE A 23 5.20 -11.87 -9.09
CA PHE A 23 3.85 -11.51 -9.49
C PHE A 23 3.78 -11.38 -11.01
N ASN A 24 2.56 -11.55 -11.54
CA ASN A 24 2.29 -11.43 -12.97
C ASN A 24 1.25 -10.33 -13.22
N SER A 25 0.81 -10.21 -14.47
CA SER A 25 -0.16 -9.19 -14.84
C SER A 25 -1.46 -9.26 -14.04
N SER A 26 -1.91 -10.46 -13.74
CA SER A 26 -3.14 -10.65 -12.96
C SER A 26 -2.96 -10.15 -11.53
N SER A 27 -1.81 -10.45 -10.94
CA SER A 27 -1.49 -9.97 -9.60
C SER A 27 -1.33 -8.46 -9.58
N ALA A 28 -0.76 -7.88 -10.62
CA ALA A 28 -0.60 -6.44 -10.74
C ALA A 28 -1.95 -5.73 -10.71
N LYS A 29 -2.92 -6.26 -11.45
CA LYS A 29 -4.26 -5.68 -11.46
C LYS A 29 -4.90 -5.71 -10.07
N LEU A 30 -4.74 -6.83 -9.37
CA LEU A 30 -5.27 -6.96 -8.03
C LEU A 30 -4.62 -5.94 -7.09
N LEU A 31 -3.32 -5.76 -7.21
CA LEU A 31 -2.60 -4.79 -6.40
C LEU A 31 -3.04 -3.36 -6.70
N PHE A 32 -3.27 -3.03 -7.96
CA PHE A 32 -3.81 -1.72 -8.31
C PHE A 32 -5.13 -1.45 -7.61
N ASP A 33 -6.02 -2.44 -7.60
CA ASP A 33 -7.31 -2.30 -6.94
C ASP A 33 -7.15 -2.08 -5.44
N ILE A 34 -6.24 -2.82 -4.82
CA ILE A 34 -5.98 -2.69 -3.39
C ILE A 34 -5.39 -1.31 -3.08
N PHE A 35 -4.39 -0.89 -3.84
CA PHE A 35 -3.75 0.40 -3.61
C PHE A 35 -4.70 1.56 -3.85
N ASP A 36 -5.55 1.44 -4.85
CA ASP A 36 -6.56 2.46 -5.12
C ASP A 36 -7.52 2.60 -3.94
N ALA A 37 -7.95 1.48 -3.38
CA ALA A 37 -8.86 1.48 -2.24
C ALA A 37 -8.21 2.12 -1.00
N VAL A 38 -6.96 1.76 -0.71
CA VAL A 38 -6.28 2.33 0.46
C VAL A 38 -5.91 3.79 0.25
N ASP A 39 -5.64 4.18 -0.99
CA ASP A 39 -5.36 5.58 -1.31
C ASP A 39 -6.62 6.44 -1.13
N GLU A 40 -7.78 5.92 -1.48
CA GLU A 40 -9.05 6.60 -1.22
C GLU A 40 -9.27 6.80 0.28
N ALA A 41 -8.95 5.78 1.07
CA ALA A 41 -9.07 5.90 2.53
C ALA A 41 -8.13 6.99 3.06
N ALA A 42 -6.93 7.09 2.49
CA ALA A 42 -6.00 8.14 2.86
C ALA A 42 -6.52 9.51 2.47
N ALA A 43 -7.18 9.62 1.33
CA ALA A 43 -7.81 10.87 0.90
C ALA A 43 -8.89 11.32 1.88
N ASP A 44 -9.55 10.37 2.54
CA ASP A 44 -10.59 10.65 3.53
C ASP A 44 -10.01 11.02 4.90
N GLY A 45 -8.71 11.07 5.03
CA GLY A 45 -8.06 11.51 6.26
C GLY A 45 -7.35 10.43 7.05
N LEU A 46 -7.39 9.18 6.59
CA LEU A 46 -6.70 8.09 7.25
C LEU A 46 -5.21 8.15 6.89
N ASP A 47 -4.35 7.97 7.88
CA ASP A 47 -2.91 7.90 7.66
C ASP A 47 -2.56 6.49 7.19
N VAL A 48 -2.35 6.32 5.91
CA VAL A 48 -2.07 5.03 5.31
C VAL A 48 -0.63 4.98 4.82
N GLN A 49 0.07 3.94 5.21
CA GLN A 49 1.42 3.67 4.74
C GLN A 49 1.43 2.35 4.00
N ILE A 50 2.06 2.32 2.86
CA ILE A 50 2.25 1.12 2.06
C ILE A 50 3.74 0.84 2.03
N LYS A 51 4.16 -0.31 2.55
CA LYS A 51 5.55 -0.72 2.54
C LYS A 51 5.74 -1.80 1.48
N TRP A 52 6.52 -1.47 0.49
CA TRP A 52 6.83 -2.39 -0.60
C TRP A 52 8.23 -2.93 -0.38
N ASN A 53 8.32 -4.18 0.06
CA ASN A 53 9.60 -4.82 0.31
C ASN A 53 10.05 -5.56 -0.94
N TYR A 54 11.27 -5.30 -1.36
CA TYR A 54 11.83 -5.93 -2.55
C TYR A 54 13.27 -6.34 -2.28
N ARG A 55 13.73 -7.33 -3.03
CA ARG A 55 15.11 -7.80 -2.91
C ARG A 55 16.00 -6.92 -3.75
N SER A 56 17.20 -6.69 -3.27
CA SER A 56 18.15 -5.80 -3.94
C SER A 56 18.54 -6.28 -5.34
N ASP A 57 18.41 -7.58 -5.60
CA ASP A 57 18.72 -8.16 -6.90
C ASP A 57 17.50 -8.33 -7.79
N ASP A 58 16.34 -7.82 -7.38
CA ASP A 58 15.10 -7.96 -8.13
C ASP A 58 14.68 -6.62 -8.70
N ASP A 59 15.24 -6.28 -9.84
CA ASP A 59 14.93 -5.02 -10.51
C ASP A 59 13.48 -4.93 -10.94
N SER A 60 12.88 -6.05 -11.33
CA SER A 60 11.48 -6.06 -11.76
C SER A 60 10.55 -5.66 -10.63
N MET A 61 10.80 -6.17 -9.44
CA MET A 61 9.99 -5.83 -8.28
C MET A 61 10.19 -4.38 -7.86
N GLN A 62 11.42 -3.89 -7.97
CA GLN A 62 11.70 -2.50 -7.69
C GLN A 62 10.93 -1.58 -8.64
N GLU A 63 10.99 -1.87 -9.94
CA GLU A 63 10.28 -1.09 -10.94
C GLU A 63 8.78 -1.13 -10.73
N ALA A 64 8.23 -2.30 -10.39
CA ALA A 64 6.81 -2.42 -10.13
C ALA A 64 6.38 -1.56 -8.96
N GLY A 65 7.16 -1.56 -7.89
CA GLY A 65 6.87 -0.72 -6.74
C GLY A 65 6.92 0.76 -7.07
N GLU A 66 7.87 1.16 -7.88
CA GLU A 66 7.99 2.55 -8.31
C GLU A 66 6.77 2.98 -9.15
N ASP A 67 6.28 2.09 -10.00
CA ASP A 67 5.08 2.36 -10.79
C ASP A 67 3.85 2.53 -9.91
N PHE A 68 3.69 1.66 -8.92
CA PHE A 68 2.58 1.78 -7.97
C PHE A 68 2.70 3.07 -7.14
N MET A 69 3.91 3.43 -6.78
CA MET A 69 4.16 4.64 -6.00
C MET A 69 3.67 5.88 -6.74
N GLU A 70 3.82 5.91 -8.06
CA GLU A 70 3.35 7.03 -8.86
C GLU A 70 1.83 7.17 -8.85
N ASP A 71 1.11 6.06 -8.69
CA ASP A 71 -0.34 6.06 -8.67
C ASP A 71 -0.92 6.41 -7.31
N VAL A 72 -0.13 6.30 -6.26
CA VAL A 72 -0.57 6.59 -4.90
C VAL A 72 -0.31 8.06 -4.59
N GLU A 73 -1.37 8.82 -4.34
CA GLU A 73 -1.27 10.26 -4.14
C GLU A 73 -1.45 10.68 -2.69
N ASN A 74 -2.30 9.98 -1.95
CA ASN A 74 -2.68 10.38 -0.59
C ASN A 74 -2.03 9.53 0.48
N ALA A 75 -1.79 8.26 0.21
CA ALA A 75 -1.09 7.37 1.12
C ALA A 75 0.42 7.55 0.97
N THR A 76 1.15 7.17 2.00
CA THR A 76 2.62 7.18 1.98
C THR A 76 3.11 5.84 1.45
N PHE A 77 3.86 5.87 0.38
CA PHE A 77 4.41 4.66 -0.23
C PHE A 77 5.90 4.58 0.06
N ILE A 78 6.32 3.50 0.70
CA ILE A 78 7.70 3.31 1.14
C ILE A 78 8.32 2.14 0.42
N MET A 79 9.38 2.40 -0.32
CA MET A 79 10.18 1.37 -0.97
C MET A 79 11.22 0.89 0.03
N GLN A 80 11.22 -0.38 0.32
CA GLN A 80 12.13 -0.95 1.30
C GLN A 80 12.91 -2.12 0.71
N GLU A 81 14.22 -1.96 0.61
CA GLU A 81 15.11 -3.02 0.14
C GLU A 81 15.39 -4.00 1.28
N ILE A 82 15.30 -5.29 0.98
CA ILE A 82 15.55 -6.34 1.98
C ILE A 82 16.70 -7.25 1.56
#